data_f964e1f0f028b46d6fd193ac19739b0a
#
_entry.id   f964e1f0f028b46d6fd193ac19739b0a
#
_cell.length_a   1.000
_cell.length_b   1.000
_cell.length_c   1.000
_cell.angle_alpha   90.00
_cell.angle_beta   90.00
_cell.angle_gamma   90.00
#
_symmetry.space_group_name_H-M   'P 1'
#
loop_
_entity.id
_entity.type
_entity.pdbx_description
1 polymer ?
#
loop_
_entity_poly.entity_id
_entity_poly.type
_entity_poly.pdbx_seq_one_letter_code
_entity_poly.pdbx_strand_id
1 'polypeptide(L)'
;MRMLPQDLHDYDDVAENYDLYLDAMYSNEDNHAGFQDFYLDFAKEYGKDGVIDIACGTGAVLLYLAEHGIYADGTDLSEAMCRVAEEKAKAKGFNLSIFPANMTEFKSARKYSCAIIARSGFMHLLTPELQRAALLNIRENLSDGGMLTFNTFDPHPFFQAQQMNTKDTDYSFRLEYTNKQGQREKIYNAISYNPYTQIMSGNWKFETLDDNGVIIEERIRPVKMRQTYRQEMKYLLEMTGYEIVNIYGGYHKESGECSAKNVIWCVRKK
;
A
#
# COMPACT_ATOMS: atom_id res chain seq x y z
N MET A 1 19.73 16.93 -3.26
CA MET A 1 18.69 17.74 -2.62
C MET A 1 17.96 16.82 -1.68
N ARG A 2 18.08 16.98 -0.37
CA ARG A 2 17.32 16.18 0.61
C ARG A 2 15.86 16.58 0.45
N MET A 3 15.01 15.64 0.00
CA MET A 3 13.58 15.90 -0.08
C MET A 3 13.04 16.03 1.34
N LEU A 4 12.20 17.05 1.54
CA LEU A 4 11.65 17.33 2.87
C LEU A 4 10.61 16.25 3.23
N PRO A 5 10.50 15.87 4.51
CA PRO A 5 9.54 14.86 5.00
C PRO A 5 8.07 15.14 4.65
N GLN A 6 7.77 16.37 4.24
CA GLN A 6 6.40 16.84 3.90
C GLN A 6 5.81 16.22 2.63
N ASP A 7 6.62 15.54 1.81
CA ASP A 7 6.16 14.87 0.58
C ASP A 7 5.86 13.38 0.79
N LEU A 8 6.10 12.86 2.00
CA LEU A 8 5.82 11.47 2.36
C LEU A 8 4.61 11.44 3.32
N HIS A 9 3.60 10.68 2.92
CA HIS A 9 2.43 10.43 3.76
C HIS A 9 2.80 9.45 4.88
N ASP A 10 2.56 9.84 6.11
CA ASP A 10 2.43 8.91 7.22
C ASP A 10 0.93 8.62 7.46
N TYR A 11 0.65 7.54 8.17
CA TYR A 11 -0.70 7.08 8.49
C TYR A 11 -0.95 7.05 10.00
N ASP A 12 -0.16 7.82 10.77
CA ASP A 12 -0.19 7.80 12.23
C ASP A 12 -1.58 8.15 12.80
N ASP A 13 -2.28 9.09 12.15
CA ASP A 13 -3.59 9.58 12.56
C ASP A 13 -4.73 8.57 12.43
N VAL A 14 -4.55 7.53 11.62
CA VAL A 14 -5.59 6.53 11.33
C VAL A 14 -5.22 5.11 11.75
N ALA A 15 -3.98 4.87 12.21
CA ALA A 15 -3.44 3.54 12.46
C ALA A 15 -4.36 2.67 13.36
N GLU A 16 -4.93 3.26 14.41
CA GLU A 16 -5.76 2.55 15.38
C GLU A 16 -7.09 2.03 14.79
N ASN A 17 -7.68 2.73 13.83
CA ASN A 17 -8.94 2.37 13.20
C ASN A 17 -8.76 1.83 11.77
N TYR A 18 -7.50 1.70 11.31
CA TYR A 18 -7.18 1.40 9.92
C TYR A 18 -7.83 0.13 9.40
N ASP A 19 -7.72 -0.96 10.15
CA ASP A 19 -8.31 -2.25 9.76
C ASP A 19 -9.83 -2.17 9.69
N LEU A 20 -10.47 -1.51 10.67
CA LEU A 20 -11.92 -1.42 10.77
C LEU A 20 -12.54 -0.73 9.55
N TYR A 21 -12.00 0.42 9.14
CA TYR A 21 -12.55 1.09 7.98
C TYR A 21 -12.16 0.41 6.66
N LEU A 22 -11.00 -0.25 6.58
CA LEU A 22 -10.63 -1.04 5.41
C LEU A 22 -11.53 -2.26 5.25
N ASP A 23 -11.81 -2.98 6.34
CA ASP A 23 -12.74 -4.11 6.33
C ASP A 23 -14.12 -3.67 5.85
N ALA A 24 -14.61 -2.52 6.34
CA ALA A 24 -15.87 -1.93 5.87
C ALA A 24 -15.79 -1.51 4.38
N MET A 25 -14.64 -0.99 3.93
CA MET A 25 -14.45 -0.55 2.54
C MET A 25 -14.44 -1.73 1.57
N TYR A 26 -13.83 -2.83 1.94
CA TYR A 26 -13.62 -3.97 1.06
C TYR A 26 -14.58 -5.13 1.28
N SER A 27 -15.47 -5.06 2.29
CA SER A 27 -16.45 -6.11 2.59
C SER A 27 -17.35 -6.51 1.42
N ASN A 28 -17.53 -5.63 0.43
CA ASN A 28 -18.36 -5.82 -0.74
C ASN A 28 -17.59 -5.78 -2.08
N GLU A 29 -16.26 -5.82 -2.06
CA GLU A 29 -15.45 -5.71 -3.28
C GLU A 29 -14.77 -7.04 -3.62
N ASP A 30 -15.20 -7.71 -4.70
CA ASP A 30 -14.54 -8.90 -5.26
C ASP A 30 -13.07 -8.67 -5.64
N ASN A 31 -12.67 -7.41 -5.81
CA ASN A 31 -11.30 -7.04 -6.23
C ASN A 31 -10.22 -7.32 -5.19
N HIS A 32 -10.60 -7.63 -3.93
CA HIS A 32 -9.67 -7.99 -2.86
C HIS A 32 -9.73 -9.47 -2.50
N ALA A 33 -10.62 -10.23 -3.15
CA ALA A 33 -10.62 -11.68 -3.02
C ALA A 33 -9.25 -12.23 -3.45
N GLY A 34 -8.67 -13.12 -2.64
CA GLY A 34 -7.35 -13.71 -2.90
C GLY A 34 -6.14 -12.81 -2.59
N PHE A 35 -6.37 -11.60 -2.07
CA PHE A 35 -5.29 -10.66 -1.75
C PHE A 35 -4.17 -11.26 -0.88
N GLN A 36 -4.51 -11.84 0.26
CA GLN A 36 -3.54 -12.42 1.18
C GLN A 36 -2.96 -13.72 0.62
N ASP A 37 -3.78 -14.55 -0.03
CA ASP A 37 -3.35 -15.80 -0.64
C ASP A 37 -2.33 -15.59 -1.77
N PHE A 38 -2.49 -14.54 -2.57
CA PHE A 38 -1.52 -14.19 -3.59
C PHE A 38 -0.13 -13.93 -3.01
N TYR A 39 -0.04 -13.13 -1.95
CA TYR A 39 1.24 -12.83 -1.31
C TYR A 39 1.81 -14.03 -0.53
N LEU A 40 0.94 -14.87 0.04
CA LEU A 40 1.35 -16.13 0.66
C LEU A 40 1.97 -17.07 -0.36
N ASP A 41 1.33 -17.27 -1.51
CA ASP A 41 1.87 -18.11 -2.59
C ASP A 41 3.19 -17.56 -3.12
N PHE A 42 3.27 -16.24 -3.31
CA PHE A 42 4.50 -15.59 -3.74
C PHE A 42 5.64 -15.77 -2.72
N ALA A 43 5.35 -15.60 -1.43
CA ALA A 43 6.32 -15.80 -0.36
C ALA A 43 6.73 -17.28 -0.24
N LYS A 44 5.83 -18.26 -0.43
CA LYS A 44 6.16 -19.69 -0.47
C LYS A 44 7.10 -20.04 -1.62
N GLU A 45 6.87 -19.43 -2.79
CA GLU A 45 7.67 -19.72 -3.98
C GLU A 45 9.05 -19.07 -3.93
N TYR A 46 9.17 -17.83 -3.44
CA TYR A 46 10.39 -17.03 -3.55
C TYR A 46 11.04 -16.66 -2.20
N GLY A 47 10.36 -16.86 -1.08
CA GLY A 47 10.78 -16.36 0.24
C GLY A 47 11.73 -17.27 1.02
N LYS A 48 12.39 -18.26 0.38
CA LYS A 48 13.19 -19.29 1.06
C LYS A 48 14.27 -18.72 1.98
N ASP A 49 14.97 -17.66 1.55
CA ASP A 49 16.08 -17.05 2.28
C ASP A 49 15.68 -15.74 2.98
N GLY A 50 14.39 -15.56 3.22
CA GLY A 50 13.82 -14.44 3.95
C GLY A 50 12.88 -13.58 3.12
N VAL A 51 11.84 -13.11 3.80
CA VAL A 51 10.78 -12.25 3.27
C VAL A 51 10.80 -10.92 4.00
N ILE A 52 10.55 -9.82 3.29
CA ILE A 52 10.28 -8.51 3.87
C ILE A 52 8.99 -7.93 3.27
N ASP A 53 8.10 -7.45 4.15
CA ASP A 53 6.90 -6.69 3.78
C ASP A 53 7.19 -5.20 4.00
N ILE A 54 7.26 -4.44 2.91
CA ILE A 54 7.64 -3.03 2.89
C ILE A 54 6.36 -2.20 2.75
N ALA A 55 6.21 -1.12 3.54
CA ALA A 55 4.96 -0.41 3.76
C ALA A 55 3.88 -1.39 4.29
N CYS A 56 4.25 -2.16 5.32
CA CYS A 56 3.43 -3.25 5.86
C CYS A 56 2.15 -2.78 6.58
N GLY A 57 2.04 -1.47 6.87
CA GLY A 57 0.92 -0.89 7.59
C GLY A 57 0.70 -1.58 8.94
N THR A 58 -0.55 -1.92 9.24
CA THR A 58 -0.93 -2.66 10.44
C THR A 58 -0.66 -4.17 10.37
N GLY A 59 0.10 -4.64 9.37
CA GLY A 59 0.59 -6.01 9.27
C GLY A 59 -0.38 -7.01 8.63
N ALA A 60 -1.31 -6.59 7.79
CA ALA A 60 -2.31 -7.50 7.20
C ALA A 60 -1.69 -8.68 6.43
N VAL A 61 -0.65 -8.45 5.62
CA VAL A 61 0.09 -9.51 4.92
C VAL A 61 1.04 -10.22 5.89
N LEU A 62 1.77 -9.45 6.67
CA LEU A 62 2.78 -9.96 7.61
C LEU A 62 2.23 -11.01 8.58
N LEU A 63 1.07 -10.72 9.19
CA LEU A 63 0.40 -11.61 10.13
C LEU A 63 -0.15 -12.86 9.43
N TYR A 64 -0.72 -12.68 8.25
CA TYR A 64 -1.22 -13.79 7.46
C TYR A 64 -0.10 -14.75 7.04
N LEU A 65 1.07 -14.23 6.65
CA LEU A 65 2.25 -15.05 6.39
C LEU A 65 2.69 -15.82 7.64
N ALA A 66 2.73 -15.17 8.80
CA ALA A 66 3.11 -15.79 10.07
C ALA A 66 2.16 -16.91 10.49
N GLU A 67 0.85 -16.74 10.31
CA GLU A 67 -0.19 -17.77 10.54
C GLU A 67 0.04 -19.02 9.66
N HIS A 68 0.71 -18.86 8.52
CA HIS A 68 1.06 -19.95 7.61
C HIS A 68 2.53 -20.40 7.71
N GLY A 69 3.21 -20.01 8.79
CA GLY A 69 4.58 -20.45 9.10
C GLY A 69 5.68 -19.71 8.36
N ILE A 70 5.39 -18.57 7.71
CA ILE A 70 6.40 -17.71 7.07
C ILE A 70 6.60 -16.46 7.92
N TYR A 71 7.75 -16.37 8.58
CA TYR A 71 8.11 -15.24 9.44
C TYR A 71 8.86 -14.19 8.61
N ALA A 72 8.15 -13.15 8.20
CA ALA A 72 8.70 -12.03 7.44
C ALA A 72 9.09 -10.87 8.38
N ASP A 73 10.10 -10.08 7.96
CA ASP A 73 10.34 -8.78 8.56
C ASP A 73 9.35 -7.76 7.97
N GLY A 74 8.97 -6.75 8.74
CA GLY A 74 8.06 -5.70 8.30
C GLY A 74 8.67 -4.31 8.47
N THR A 75 8.37 -3.41 7.55
CA THR A 75 8.72 -2.00 7.70
C THR A 75 7.64 -1.08 7.15
N ASP A 76 7.40 0.02 7.85
CA ASP A 76 6.49 1.09 7.41
C ASP A 76 7.10 2.45 7.74
N LEU A 77 6.68 3.51 7.05
CA LEU A 77 7.12 4.86 7.38
C LEU A 77 6.47 5.36 8.68
N SER A 78 5.22 4.93 8.93
CA SER A 78 4.44 5.30 10.12
C SER A 78 4.85 4.45 11.33
N GLU A 79 5.35 5.11 12.37
CA GLU A 79 5.64 4.45 13.65
C GLU A 79 4.38 3.89 14.31
N ALA A 80 3.24 4.58 14.16
CA ALA A 80 1.97 4.11 14.71
C ALA A 80 1.48 2.84 14.01
N MET A 81 1.64 2.74 12.69
CA MET A 81 1.35 1.51 11.93
C MET A 81 2.21 0.34 12.41
N CYS A 82 3.53 0.55 12.54
CA CYS A 82 4.45 -0.46 13.04
C CYS A 82 4.04 -0.93 14.46
N ARG A 83 3.70 0.01 15.36
CA ARG A 83 3.25 -0.33 16.71
C ARG A 83 1.99 -1.20 16.69
N VAL A 84 0.96 -0.83 15.91
CA VAL A 84 -0.27 -1.62 15.79
C VAL A 84 0.03 -3.02 15.24
N ALA A 85 0.90 -3.12 14.22
CA ALA A 85 1.31 -4.42 13.67
C ALA A 85 2.04 -5.29 14.71
N GLU A 86 2.95 -4.70 15.51
CA GLU A 86 3.66 -5.40 16.59
C GLU A 86 2.69 -5.87 17.69
N GLU A 87 1.76 -5.04 18.12
CA GLU A 87 0.76 -5.39 19.13
C GLU A 87 -0.10 -6.58 18.68
N LYS A 88 -0.55 -6.54 17.41
CA LYS A 88 -1.30 -7.65 16.81
C LYS A 88 -0.47 -8.93 16.70
N ALA A 89 0.81 -8.82 16.30
CA ALA A 89 1.72 -9.97 16.25
C ALA A 89 1.91 -10.60 17.63
N LYS A 90 2.18 -9.79 18.65
CA LYS A 90 2.33 -10.23 20.04
C LYS A 90 1.06 -10.88 20.58
N ALA A 91 -0.11 -10.31 20.30
CA ALA A 91 -1.40 -10.87 20.72
C ALA A 91 -1.66 -12.26 20.12
N LYS A 92 -1.15 -12.54 18.93
CA LYS A 92 -1.20 -13.85 18.27
C LYS A 92 -0.02 -14.78 18.63
N GLY A 93 0.90 -14.36 19.49
CA GLY A 93 2.08 -15.13 19.90
C GLY A 93 3.22 -15.15 18.86
N PHE A 94 3.21 -14.25 17.89
CA PHE A 94 4.28 -14.15 16.91
C PHE A 94 5.36 -13.16 17.34
N ASN A 95 6.62 -13.54 17.14
CA ASN A 95 7.77 -12.67 17.33
C ASN A 95 8.30 -12.24 15.97
N LEU A 96 7.78 -11.14 15.44
CA LEU A 96 8.16 -10.58 14.14
C LEU A 96 9.06 -9.35 14.34
N SER A 97 9.99 -9.15 13.41
CA SER A 97 10.82 -7.94 13.37
C SER A 97 10.08 -6.88 12.55
N ILE A 98 9.52 -5.88 13.23
CA ILE A 98 8.78 -4.78 12.60
C ILE A 98 9.46 -3.47 13.04
N PHE A 99 9.76 -2.58 12.09
CA PHE A 99 10.49 -1.36 12.40
C PHE A 99 10.11 -0.20 11.48
N PRO A 100 10.09 1.04 11.99
CA PRO A 100 9.80 2.20 11.18
C PRO A 100 10.97 2.50 10.24
N ALA A 101 10.68 2.63 8.93
CA ALA A 101 11.68 3.02 7.96
C ALA A 101 11.07 3.51 6.64
N ASN A 102 11.83 4.36 5.95
CA ASN A 102 11.50 4.83 4.61
C ASN A 102 11.98 3.84 3.55
N MET A 103 11.10 3.40 2.66
CA MET A 103 11.42 2.44 1.60
C MET A 103 12.50 2.94 0.62
N THR A 104 12.77 4.25 0.59
CA THR A 104 13.81 4.83 -0.29
C THR A 104 15.23 4.71 0.26
N GLU A 105 15.40 4.39 1.55
CA GLU A 105 16.72 4.47 2.21
C GLU A 105 16.96 3.46 3.34
N PHE A 106 15.99 2.56 3.64
CA PHE A 106 16.19 1.59 4.71
C PHE A 106 17.37 0.65 4.41
N LYS A 107 18.02 0.19 5.49
CA LYS A 107 19.10 -0.80 5.40
C LYS A 107 18.80 -1.96 6.32
N SER A 108 18.85 -3.15 5.75
CA SER A 108 18.74 -4.38 6.53
C SER A 108 20.14 -4.99 6.77
N ALA A 109 20.28 -5.64 7.91
CA ALA A 109 21.50 -6.40 8.23
C ALA A 109 21.62 -7.69 7.38
N ARG A 110 20.51 -8.14 6.78
CA ARG A 110 20.47 -9.32 5.90
C ARG A 110 19.90 -8.99 4.53
N LYS A 111 20.13 -9.86 3.56
CA LYS A 111 19.44 -9.82 2.26
C LYS A 111 18.18 -10.67 2.32
N TYR A 112 17.21 -10.32 1.48
CA TYR A 112 15.97 -11.06 1.35
C TYR A 112 15.87 -11.70 -0.03
N SER A 113 15.30 -12.88 -0.12
CA SER A 113 14.98 -13.49 -1.42
C SER A 113 13.62 -13.03 -1.97
N CYS A 114 12.77 -12.43 -1.09
CA CYS A 114 11.44 -11.95 -1.45
C CYS A 114 11.13 -10.62 -0.74
N ALA A 115 10.70 -9.63 -1.51
CA ALA A 115 10.15 -8.38 -1.01
C ALA A 115 8.71 -8.20 -1.52
N ILE A 116 7.84 -7.68 -0.66
CA ILE A 116 6.42 -7.42 -0.93
C ILE A 116 6.15 -5.95 -0.63
N ILE A 117 5.38 -5.27 -1.50
CA ILE A 117 4.76 -3.98 -1.20
C ILE A 117 3.27 -4.13 -1.54
N ALA A 118 2.47 -4.37 -0.53
CA ALA A 118 1.04 -4.60 -0.70
C ALA A 118 0.23 -3.29 -0.70
N ARG A 119 -1.07 -3.41 -1.04
CA ARG A 119 -2.07 -2.32 -0.91
C ARG A 119 -1.63 -0.97 -1.51
N SER A 120 -0.96 -1.04 -2.65
CA SER A 120 -0.53 0.15 -3.42
C SER A 120 0.44 1.09 -2.68
N GLY A 121 1.16 0.58 -1.68
CA GLY A 121 2.15 1.35 -0.91
C GLY A 121 3.19 2.06 -1.80
N PHE A 122 3.57 1.46 -2.93
CA PHE A 122 4.48 2.06 -3.91
C PHE A 122 3.95 3.37 -4.51
N MET A 123 2.63 3.55 -4.60
CA MET A 123 2.02 4.75 -5.21
C MET A 123 2.13 6.01 -4.34
N HIS A 124 2.51 5.87 -3.06
CA HIS A 124 2.81 6.99 -2.18
C HIS A 124 4.15 7.67 -2.50
N LEU A 125 4.95 7.08 -3.38
CA LEU A 125 6.15 7.70 -3.93
C LEU A 125 5.76 8.67 -5.05
N LEU A 126 5.57 9.93 -4.70
CA LEU A 126 4.91 10.93 -5.53
C LEU A 126 5.73 11.44 -6.71
N THR A 127 7.03 11.14 -6.77
CA THR A 127 7.90 11.58 -7.87
C THR A 127 8.65 10.40 -8.50
N PRO A 128 9.06 10.52 -9.79
CA PRO A 128 9.89 9.51 -10.44
C PRO A 128 11.19 9.24 -9.69
N GLU A 129 11.78 10.28 -9.08
CA GLU A 129 13.02 10.17 -8.32
C GLU A 129 12.83 9.32 -7.06
N LEU A 130 11.72 9.51 -6.33
CA LEU A 130 11.38 8.69 -5.16
C LEU A 130 11.13 7.24 -5.55
N GLN A 131 10.36 7.01 -6.62
CA GLN A 131 10.10 5.67 -7.13
C GLN A 131 11.39 4.97 -7.54
N ARG A 132 12.28 5.68 -8.23
CA ARG A 132 13.60 5.18 -8.60
C ARG A 132 14.46 4.88 -7.37
N ALA A 133 14.50 5.79 -6.39
CA ALA A 133 15.26 5.60 -5.16
C ALA A 133 14.78 4.38 -4.37
N ALA A 134 13.47 4.20 -4.24
CA ALA A 134 12.89 3.03 -3.57
C ALA A 134 13.27 1.71 -4.27
N LEU A 135 13.09 1.64 -5.59
CA LEU A 135 13.45 0.43 -6.35
C LEU A 135 14.95 0.09 -6.24
N LEU A 136 15.82 1.09 -6.30
CA LEU A 136 17.27 0.88 -6.11
C LEU A 136 17.59 0.43 -4.70
N ASN A 137 16.98 1.06 -3.68
CA ASN A 137 17.20 0.66 -2.28
C ASN A 137 16.68 -0.75 -2.00
N ILE A 138 15.48 -1.10 -2.48
CA ILE A 138 14.94 -2.45 -2.35
C ILE A 138 15.85 -3.47 -3.04
N ARG A 139 16.34 -3.15 -4.24
CA ARG A 139 17.28 -4.00 -4.98
C ARG A 139 18.58 -4.24 -4.19
N GLU A 140 19.09 -3.23 -3.50
CA GLU A 140 20.25 -3.39 -2.62
C GLU A 140 19.98 -4.33 -1.44
N ASN A 141 18.75 -4.38 -0.92
CA ASN A 141 18.37 -5.27 0.18
C ASN A 141 17.97 -6.68 -0.30
N LEU A 142 17.74 -6.89 -1.59
CA LEU A 142 17.48 -8.21 -2.17
C LEU A 142 18.80 -8.97 -2.44
N SER A 143 18.76 -10.30 -2.25
CA SER A 143 19.79 -11.23 -2.74
C SER A 143 19.79 -11.25 -4.28
N ASP A 144 20.84 -11.78 -4.87
CA ASP A 144 20.92 -11.94 -6.33
C ASP A 144 19.81 -12.89 -6.81
N GLY A 145 19.09 -12.50 -7.85
CA GLY A 145 17.91 -13.19 -8.31
C GLY A 145 16.68 -13.06 -7.40
N GLY A 146 16.76 -12.27 -6.33
CA GLY A 146 15.63 -12.03 -5.41
C GLY A 146 14.44 -11.36 -6.10
N MET A 147 13.26 -11.65 -5.59
CA MET A 147 12.00 -11.23 -6.19
C MET A 147 11.36 -10.07 -5.42
N LEU A 148 10.77 -9.14 -6.16
CA LEU A 148 9.90 -8.09 -5.62
C LEU A 148 8.52 -8.22 -6.25
N THR A 149 7.46 -8.14 -5.43
CA THR A 149 6.09 -7.97 -5.92
C THR A 149 5.44 -6.74 -5.30
N PHE A 150 4.71 -5.99 -6.10
CA PHE A 150 3.93 -4.84 -5.64
C PHE A 150 2.72 -4.62 -6.56
N ASN A 151 1.69 -3.96 -6.04
CA ASN A 151 0.55 -3.58 -6.86
C ASN A 151 0.43 -2.07 -7.05
N THR A 152 -0.15 -1.67 -8.18
CA THR A 152 -0.54 -0.31 -8.50
C THR A 152 -1.96 -0.28 -9.06
N PHE A 153 -2.64 0.86 -8.98
CA PHE A 153 -3.86 1.07 -9.77
C PHE A 153 -3.48 1.29 -11.23
N ASP A 154 -4.26 0.72 -12.13
CA ASP A 154 -4.11 1.00 -13.54
C ASP A 154 -4.71 2.38 -13.87
N PRO A 155 -3.94 3.32 -14.43
CA PRO A 155 -4.48 4.61 -14.84
C PRO A 155 -5.54 4.43 -15.92
N HIS A 156 -6.82 4.61 -15.57
CA HIS A 156 -7.92 4.47 -16.50
C HIS A 156 -8.41 5.84 -16.99
N PRO A 157 -8.31 6.15 -18.29
CA PRO A 157 -8.61 7.49 -18.83
C PRO A 157 -9.98 8.03 -18.47
N PHE A 158 -11.01 7.17 -18.41
CA PHE A 158 -12.37 7.58 -18.05
C PHE A 158 -12.46 8.10 -16.62
N PHE A 159 -11.89 7.38 -15.64
CA PHE A 159 -11.87 7.82 -14.25
C PHE A 159 -11.00 9.05 -14.05
N GLN A 160 -9.87 9.12 -14.74
CA GLN A 160 -9.00 10.30 -14.70
C GLN A 160 -9.74 11.53 -15.24
N ALA A 161 -10.46 11.41 -16.37
CA ALA A 161 -11.23 12.52 -16.94
C ALA A 161 -12.31 13.03 -15.99
N GLN A 162 -12.99 12.17 -15.24
CA GLN A 162 -13.93 12.58 -14.21
C GLN A 162 -13.22 13.34 -13.08
N GLN A 163 -12.11 12.81 -12.58
CA GLN A 163 -11.35 13.38 -11.47
C GLN A 163 -10.65 14.69 -11.82
N MET A 164 -10.32 14.94 -13.08
CA MET A 164 -9.71 16.21 -13.52
C MET A 164 -10.62 17.43 -13.31
N ASN A 165 -11.93 17.23 -13.23
CA ASN A 165 -12.92 18.30 -13.01
C ASN A 165 -13.48 18.33 -11.58
N THR A 166 -13.06 17.42 -10.71
CA THR A 166 -13.50 17.34 -9.32
C THR A 166 -12.68 18.29 -8.46
N LYS A 167 -13.32 19.03 -7.56
CA LYS A 167 -12.64 19.83 -6.55
C LYS A 167 -12.35 18.98 -5.31
N ASP A 168 -11.36 19.37 -4.55
CA ASP A 168 -11.00 18.74 -3.27
C ASP A 168 -12.05 18.93 -2.16
N THR A 169 -13.11 19.69 -2.44
CA THR A 169 -14.28 19.91 -1.58
C THR A 169 -15.54 19.18 -2.05
N ASP A 170 -15.50 18.51 -3.21
CA ASP A 170 -16.66 17.80 -3.77
C ASP A 170 -16.75 16.39 -3.13
N TYR A 171 -17.11 16.36 -1.84
CA TYR A 171 -17.20 15.15 -1.06
C TYR A 171 -18.33 14.23 -1.49
N SER A 172 -18.02 12.95 -1.68
CA SER A 172 -18.98 11.87 -1.85
C SER A 172 -18.89 10.87 -0.70
N PHE A 173 -20.05 10.40 -0.22
CA PHE A 173 -20.11 9.37 0.81
C PHE A 173 -19.47 8.07 0.32
N ARG A 174 -18.67 7.45 1.18
CA ARG A 174 -17.99 6.17 0.88
C ARG A 174 -18.53 5.01 1.70
N LEU A 175 -18.51 5.16 3.02
CA LEU A 175 -18.94 4.12 3.94
C LEU A 175 -19.23 4.69 5.33
N GLU A 176 -19.84 3.87 6.17
CA GLU A 176 -19.99 4.07 7.61
C GLU A 176 -19.46 2.82 8.33
N TYR A 177 -18.76 3.00 9.42
CA TYR A 177 -18.27 1.91 10.27
C TYR A 177 -18.32 2.28 11.73
N THR A 178 -18.05 1.31 12.63
CA THR A 178 -17.92 1.56 14.07
C THR A 178 -16.43 1.57 14.43
N ASN A 179 -15.95 2.68 15.01
CA ASN A 179 -14.57 2.83 15.44
C ASN A 179 -14.28 2.03 16.72
N LYS A 180 -13.01 2.00 17.16
CA LYS A 180 -12.59 1.28 18.38
C LYS A 180 -13.28 1.76 19.68
N GLN A 181 -13.76 2.99 19.69
CA GLN A 181 -14.49 3.58 20.82
C GLN A 181 -15.98 3.21 20.82
N GLY A 182 -16.44 2.43 19.83
CA GLY A 182 -17.84 2.04 19.67
C GLY A 182 -18.71 3.13 19.03
N GLN A 183 -18.14 4.20 18.50
CA GLN A 183 -18.86 5.30 17.88
C GLN A 183 -19.00 5.04 16.38
N ARG A 184 -20.12 5.51 15.79
CA ARG A 184 -20.30 5.49 14.33
C ARG A 184 -19.46 6.57 13.69
N GLU A 185 -18.75 6.21 12.64
CA GLU A 185 -17.90 7.12 11.87
C GLU A 185 -18.24 7.02 10.38
N LYS A 186 -18.54 8.15 9.76
CA LYS A 186 -18.80 8.24 8.30
C LYS A 186 -17.55 8.71 7.60
N ILE A 187 -17.27 8.08 6.46
CA ILE A 187 -16.16 8.47 5.59
C ILE A 187 -16.69 9.01 4.27
N TYR A 188 -16.18 10.16 3.89
CA TYR A 188 -16.38 10.78 2.59
C TYR A 188 -15.05 10.99 1.91
N ASN A 189 -15.02 11.04 0.60
CA ASN A 189 -13.85 11.46 -0.13
C ASN A 189 -14.18 12.46 -1.26
N ALA A 190 -13.20 13.31 -1.52
CA ALA A 190 -13.16 14.14 -2.72
C ALA A 190 -11.80 13.83 -3.39
N ILE A 191 -11.81 13.42 -4.67
CA ILE A 191 -10.60 12.99 -5.38
C ILE A 191 -10.47 13.80 -6.66
N SER A 192 -9.30 14.40 -6.87
CA SER A 192 -8.90 15.08 -8.08
C SER A 192 -7.66 14.43 -8.70
N TYR A 193 -7.44 14.66 -9.99
CA TYR A 193 -6.28 14.13 -10.72
C TYR A 193 -5.59 15.22 -11.54
N ASN A 194 -4.28 15.31 -11.42
CA ASN A 194 -3.46 16.19 -12.23
C ASN A 194 -2.68 15.35 -13.27
N PRO A 195 -3.00 15.46 -14.57
CA PRO A 195 -2.38 14.64 -15.61
C PRO A 195 -0.91 15.00 -15.89
N TYR A 196 -0.47 16.21 -15.55
CA TYR A 196 0.93 16.64 -15.76
C TYR A 196 1.87 16.03 -14.75
N THR A 197 1.43 15.95 -13.47
CA THR A 197 2.20 15.32 -12.39
C THR A 197 1.86 13.86 -12.20
N GLN A 198 0.75 13.39 -12.80
CA GLN A 198 0.17 12.06 -12.61
C GLN A 198 -0.24 11.78 -11.16
N ILE A 199 -0.52 12.84 -10.39
CA ILE A 199 -0.89 12.70 -8.98
C ILE A 199 -2.41 12.75 -8.85
N MET A 200 -2.95 11.70 -8.24
CA MET A 200 -4.26 11.66 -7.66
C MET A 200 -4.17 12.26 -6.26
N SER A 201 -4.86 13.37 -6.04
CA SER A 201 -4.97 14.02 -4.74
C SER A 201 -6.37 13.84 -4.22
N GLY A 202 -6.51 13.53 -2.94
CA GLY A 202 -7.82 13.40 -2.31
C GLY A 202 -7.82 13.90 -0.89
N ASN A 203 -9.00 14.29 -0.43
CA ASN A 203 -9.30 14.52 0.97
C ASN A 203 -10.26 13.45 1.45
N TRP A 204 -9.87 12.76 2.50
CA TRP A 204 -10.75 11.86 3.24
C TRP A 204 -11.30 12.63 4.43
N LYS A 205 -12.61 12.78 4.50
CA LYS A 205 -13.30 13.41 5.61
C LYS A 205 -13.94 12.34 6.47
N PHE A 206 -13.64 12.35 7.75
CA PHE A 206 -14.18 11.47 8.78
C PHE A 206 -15.11 12.28 9.67
N GLU A 207 -16.33 11.83 9.85
CA GLU A 207 -17.34 12.43 10.73
C GLU A 207 -17.71 11.41 11.82
N THR A 208 -17.29 11.65 13.07
CA THR A 208 -17.69 10.85 14.21
C THR A 208 -19.05 11.32 14.75
N LEU A 209 -19.96 10.39 15.00
CA LEU A 209 -21.31 10.65 15.42
C LEU A 209 -21.55 10.22 16.86
N ASP A 210 -22.38 10.97 17.59
CA ASP A 210 -22.95 10.52 18.87
C ASP A 210 -24.11 9.53 18.67
N ASP A 211 -24.70 9.06 19.77
CA ASP A 211 -25.82 8.11 19.75
C ASP A 211 -27.09 8.67 19.07
N ASN A 212 -27.22 9.99 18.99
CA ASN A 212 -28.33 10.69 18.34
C ASN A 212 -28.07 10.97 16.85
N GLY A 213 -26.87 10.64 16.35
CA GLY A 213 -26.43 10.88 14.99
C GLY A 213 -25.95 12.32 14.72
N VAL A 214 -25.61 13.06 15.77
CA VAL A 214 -25.02 14.41 15.67
C VAL A 214 -23.53 14.28 15.50
N ILE A 215 -22.95 15.06 14.58
CA ILE A 215 -21.49 15.10 14.38
C ILE A 215 -20.84 15.74 15.60
N ILE A 216 -19.96 15.00 16.29
CA ILE A 216 -19.21 15.45 17.45
C ILE A 216 -17.74 15.73 17.12
N GLU A 217 -17.22 15.17 16.03
CA GLU A 217 -15.87 15.39 15.55
C GLU A 217 -15.83 15.31 14.01
N GLU A 218 -15.07 16.20 13.39
CA GLU A 218 -14.76 16.16 11.96
C GLU A 218 -13.24 16.22 11.77
N ARG A 219 -12.70 15.32 10.96
CA ARG A 219 -11.28 15.28 10.58
C ARG A 219 -11.15 15.22 9.06
N ILE A 220 -10.23 15.99 8.50
CA ILE A 220 -9.88 15.93 7.08
C ILE A 220 -8.45 15.45 6.95
N ARG A 221 -8.27 14.38 6.18
CA ARG A 221 -6.98 13.77 5.92
C ARG A 221 -6.67 13.83 4.42
N PRO A 222 -5.62 14.58 4.01
CA PRO A 222 -5.18 14.57 2.63
C PRO A 222 -4.50 13.24 2.28
N VAL A 223 -4.77 12.73 1.08
CA VAL A 223 -4.11 11.55 0.51
C VAL A 223 -3.62 11.88 -0.89
N LYS A 224 -2.40 11.50 -1.20
CA LYS A 224 -1.82 11.64 -2.54
C LYS A 224 -1.23 10.32 -2.99
N MET A 225 -1.46 9.98 -4.25
CA MET A 225 -0.90 8.80 -4.90
C MET A 225 -0.47 9.16 -6.32
N ARG A 226 0.71 8.69 -6.75
CA ARG A 226 1.14 8.80 -8.12
C ARG A 226 0.62 7.61 -8.94
N GLN A 227 -0.06 7.91 -10.03
CA GLN A 227 -0.49 6.91 -11.01
C GLN A 227 0.56 6.79 -12.12
N THR A 228 1.43 5.80 -12.01
CA THR A 228 2.47 5.52 -13.00
C THR A 228 1.90 4.64 -14.10
N TYR A 229 1.98 5.09 -15.36
CA TYR A 229 1.50 4.29 -16.49
C TYR A 229 2.34 3.03 -16.71
N ARG A 230 1.72 1.98 -17.25
CA ARG A 230 2.36 0.66 -17.43
C ARG A 230 3.68 0.73 -18.21
N GLN A 231 3.74 1.51 -19.29
CA GLN A 231 4.98 1.62 -20.08
C GLN A 231 6.06 2.37 -19.30
N GLU A 232 5.69 3.42 -18.56
CA GLU A 232 6.60 4.14 -17.67
C GLU A 232 7.15 3.21 -16.58
N MET A 233 6.29 2.41 -15.93
CA MET A 233 6.71 1.44 -14.93
C MET A 233 7.67 0.38 -15.52
N LYS A 234 7.40 -0.13 -16.72
CA LYS A 234 8.31 -1.08 -17.39
C LYS A 234 9.71 -0.47 -17.59
N TYR A 235 9.80 0.75 -18.10
CA TYR A 235 11.09 1.44 -18.26
C TYR A 235 11.75 1.71 -16.90
N LEU A 236 10.99 2.12 -15.90
CA LEU A 236 11.51 2.38 -14.56
C LEU A 236 12.13 1.11 -13.94
N LEU A 237 11.45 -0.02 -14.05
CA LEU A 237 11.93 -1.32 -13.57
C LEU A 237 13.20 -1.76 -14.31
N GLU A 238 13.23 -1.64 -15.64
CA GLU A 238 14.40 -1.96 -16.44
C GLU A 238 15.60 -1.09 -16.07
N MET A 239 15.40 0.22 -15.97
CA MET A 239 16.45 1.20 -15.62
C MET A 239 16.99 1.01 -14.19
N THR A 240 16.21 0.41 -13.30
CA THR A 240 16.62 0.11 -11.91
C THR A 240 17.15 -1.31 -11.75
N GLY A 241 17.34 -2.06 -12.85
CA GLY A 241 18.00 -3.36 -12.87
C GLY A 241 17.09 -4.52 -12.46
N TYR A 242 15.81 -4.42 -12.78
CA TYR A 242 14.86 -5.52 -12.63
C TYR A 242 14.49 -6.14 -13.98
N GLU A 243 14.17 -7.43 -13.94
CA GLU A 243 13.51 -8.18 -15.01
C GLU A 243 12.05 -8.37 -14.63
N ILE A 244 11.12 -8.06 -15.53
CA ILE A 244 9.70 -8.33 -15.32
C ILE A 244 9.45 -9.81 -15.59
N VAL A 245 9.04 -10.54 -14.56
CA VAL A 245 8.71 -11.97 -14.65
C VAL A 245 7.24 -12.16 -15.01
N ASN A 246 6.34 -11.45 -14.32
CA ASN A 246 4.90 -11.47 -14.60
C ASN A 246 4.26 -10.11 -14.32
N ILE A 247 3.15 -9.87 -15.02
CA ILE A 247 2.22 -8.77 -14.74
C ILE A 247 0.83 -9.39 -14.68
N TYR A 248 0.16 -9.25 -13.52
CA TYR A 248 -1.20 -9.76 -13.34
C TYR A 248 -2.20 -8.61 -13.24
N GLY A 249 -3.45 -8.86 -13.67
CA GLY A 249 -4.58 -7.93 -13.60
C GLY A 249 -5.37 -8.02 -12.30
N GLY A 250 -4.98 -8.88 -11.37
CA GLY A 250 -5.63 -9.11 -10.08
C GLY A 250 -4.99 -10.23 -9.29
N TYR A 251 -5.51 -10.50 -8.10
CA TYR A 251 -4.92 -11.43 -7.14
C TYR A 251 -5.17 -12.91 -7.48
N HIS A 252 -6.07 -13.22 -8.39
CA HIS A 252 -6.25 -14.59 -8.94
C HIS A 252 -5.38 -14.84 -10.17
N LYS A 253 -4.33 -14.02 -10.36
CA LYS A 253 -3.37 -14.12 -11.47
C LYS A 253 -4.03 -13.95 -12.85
N GLU A 254 -5.07 -13.11 -12.93
CA GLU A 254 -5.70 -12.73 -14.18
C GLU A 254 -4.67 -12.08 -15.12
N SER A 255 -4.91 -12.20 -16.43
CA SER A 255 -4.02 -11.61 -17.43
C SER A 255 -3.87 -10.10 -17.21
N GLY A 256 -2.63 -9.65 -17.11
CA GLY A 256 -2.30 -8.23 -17.00
C GLY A 256 -2.39 -7.46 -18.34
N GLU A 257 -2.81 -8.11 -19.43
CA GLU A 257 -2.95 -7.44 -20.73
C GLU A 257 -4.24 -6.62 -20.87
N CYS A 258 -5.24 -6.92 -20.05
CA CYS A 258 -6.50 -6.20 -20.00
C CYS A 258 -6.46 -5.07 -19.00
N SER A 259 -7.31 -4.04 -19.19
CA SER A 259 -7.55 -3.00 -18.20
C SER A 259 -8.02 -3.64 -16.89
N ALA A 260 -7.29 -3.43 -15.82
CA ALA A 260 -7.58 -3.99 -14.51
C ALA A 260 -7.56 -2.87 -13.46
N LYS A 261 -8.38 -2.99 -12.43
CA LYS A 261 -8.34 -2.04 -11.30
C LYS A 261 -6.99 -2.10 -10.58
N ASN A 262 -6.44 -3.32 -10.43
CA ASN A 262 -5.13 -3.56 -9.83
C ASN A 262 -4.20 -4.20 -10.87
N VAL A 263 -2.98 -3.68 -10.94
CA VAL A 263 -1.88 -4.28 -11.70
C VAL A 263 -0.84 -4.76 -10.71
N ILE A 264 -0.56 -6.06 -10.72
CA ILE A 264 0.44 -6.66 -9.83
C ILE A 264 1.70 -6.96 -10.63
N TRP A 265 2.78 -6.36 -10.20
CA TRP A 265 4.11 -6.49 -10.77
C TRP A 265 4.89 -7.54 -10.01
N CYS A 266 5.42 -8.55 -10.72
CA CYS A 266 6.34 -9.54 -10.19
C CYS A 266 7.65 -9.41 -10.93
N VAL A 267 8.70 -8.98 -10.24
CA VAL A 267 9.97 -8.60 -10.87
C VAL A 267 11.15 -9.24 -10.14
N ARG A 268 12.21 -9.55 -10.89
CA ARG A 268 13.42 -10.19 -10.37
C ARG A 268 14.59 -9.22 -10.45
N LYS A 269 15.40 -9.16 -9.40
CA LYS A 269 16.70 -8.50 -9.42
C LYS A 269 17.62 -9.19 -10.42
N LYS A 270 18.15 -8.43 -11.39
CA LYS A 270 19.23 -8.84 -12.29
C LYS A 270 20.58 -8.79 -11.62
#